data_5b42ccdb615ef2d2e821e00120a705ee
#
_entry.id   5b42ccdb615ef2d2e821e00120a705ee
#
_cell.length_a   1.000
_cell.length_b   1.000
_cell.length_c   1.000
_cell.angle_alpha   90.00
_cell.angle_beta   90.00
_cell.angle_gamma   90.00
#
_symmetry.space_group_name_H-M   'P 1'
#
loop_
_entity.id
_entity.type
_entity.pdbx_description
1 polymer ?
#
loop_
_entity_poly.entity_id
_entity_poly.type
_entity_poly.pdbx_seq_one_letter_code
_entity_poly.pdbx_strand_id
1 'polypeptide(L)'
;NRGAQLVLSRSSKEMVTELFKLEVPEIAEEVIQIRSVARDSGARTKIAVKTNDVRIDPVGACVGMRGSRVQAVSNELGSERIDIVVWDDDPAKLLINTLSPAEVTSIVMDDDSGIMEVIVKDENLALAIGRNGQNIRLASELVGWEIQISGENDNLDVKESPENALIKYIGVDQELADKLIENGLSLIHISEPTRR
;
A
#
# COMPACT_ATOMS: atom_id res chain seq x y z
N ASN A 1 -21.75 -37.28 -17.99
CA ASN A 1 -22.19 -36.98 -16.61
C ASN A 1 -21.38 -35.80 -16.09
N ARG A 2 -21.94 -34.61 -16.21
CA ARG A 2 -21.42 -33.42 -15.53
C ARG A 2 -22.12 -33.33 -14.18
N GLY A 3 -21.56 -33.97 -13.15
CA GLY A 3 -21.99 -33.76 -11.76
C GLY A 3 -21.55 -32.39 -11.28
N ALA A 4 -22.22 -31.87 -10.21
CA ALA A 4 -21.80 -30.67 -9.52
C ALA A 4 -20.37 -30.86 -8.97
N GLN A 5 -19.46 -29.96 -9.32
CA GLN A 5 -18.10 -29.96 -8.78
C GLN A 5 -18.05 -28.98 -7.60
N LEU A 6 -17.76 -29.52 -6.44
CA LEU A 6 -17.46 -28.74 -5.25
C LEU A 6 -15.95 -28.55 -5.17
N VAL A 7 -15.51 -27.29 -5.12
CA VAL A 7 -14.10 -26.94 -4.90
C VAL A 7 -13.98 -26.37 -3.50
N LEU A 8 -13.18 -27.01 -2.67
CA LEU A 8 -12.84 -26.52 -1.34
C LEU A 8 -11.51 -25.81 -1.38
N SER A 9 -11.43 -24.61 -0.82
CA SER A 9 -10.21 -23.83 -0.75
C SER A 9 -10.00 -23.26 0.63
N ARG A 10 -8.80 -23.44 1.20
CA ARG A 10 -8.35 -22.78 2.44
C ARG A 10 -7.53 -21.52 2.15
N SER A 11 -7.21 -21.26 0.89
CA SER A 11 -6.41 -20.10 0.46
C SER A 11 -7.26 -18.89 0.04
N SER A 12 -8.58 -19.01 0.02
CA SER A 12 -9.47 -17.92 -0.38
C SER A 12 -9.55 -16.82 0.71
N LYS A 13 -9.89 -15.60 0.28
CA LYS A 13 -10.12 -14.46 1.19
C LYS A 13 -11.35 -14.64 2.05
N GLU A 14 -12.38 -15.28 1.49
CA GLU A 14 -13.64 -15.61 2.16
C GLU A 14 -13.42 -16.49 3.41
N MET A 15 -12.43 -17.39 3.36
CA MET A 15 -12.06 -18.22 4.51
C MET A 15 -11.70 -17.35 5.73
N VAL A 16 -10.95 -16.27 5.54
CA VAL A 16 -10.57 -15.35 6.60
C VAL A 16 -11.80 -14.64 7.15
N THR A 17 -12.67 -14.15 6.26
CA THR A 17 -13.90 -13.46 6.65
C THR A 17 -14.81 -14.35 7.51
N GLU A 18 -15.00 -15.61 7.11
CA GLU A 18 -15.83 -16.55 7.86
C GLU A 18 -15.22 -16.93 9.21
N LEU A 19 -13.88 -17.06 9.30
CA LEU A 19 -13.22 -17.30 10.59
C LEU A 19 -13.39 -16.10 11.53
N PHE A 20 -13.28 -14.88 11.03
CA PHE A 20 -13.54 -13.70 11.85
C PHE A 20 -15.00 -13.60 12.30
N LYS A 21 -15.98 -14.00 11.49
CA LYS A 21 -17.39 -14.07 11.91
C LYS A 21 -17.60 -15.06 13.05
N LEU A 22 -16.86 -16.17 13.07
CA LEU A 22 -16.94 -17.16 14.15
C LEU A 22 -16.32 -16.65 15.45
N GLU A 23 -15.19 -15.94 15.38
CA GLU A 23 -14.43 -15.50 16.56
C GLU A 23 -14.87 -14.14 17.10
N VAL A 24 -15.52 -13.28 16.29
CA VAL A 24 -15.88 -11.90 16.61
C VAL A 24 -17.39 -11.73 16.51
N PRO A 25 -18.13 -11.79 17.62
CA PRO A 25 -19.59 -11.65 17.62
C PRO A 25 -20.06 -10.37 16.97
N GLU A 26 -19.32 -9.25 17.13
CA GLU A 26 -19.64 -7.94 16.57
C GLU A 26 -19.62 -7.96 15.04
N ILE A 27 -18.87 -8.88 14.42
CA ILE A 27 -18.90 -9.10 12.96
C ILE A 27 -20.08 -9.96 12.57
N ALA A 28 -20.38 -11.00 13.35
CA ALA A 28 -21.54 -11.88 13.11
C ALA A 28 -22.87 -11.10 13.23
N GLU A 29 -22.94 -10.12 14.11
CA GLU A 29 -24.08 -9.23 14.32
C GLU A 29 -24.10 -8.02 13.37
N GLU A 30 -23.16 -7.94 12.40
CA GLU A 30 -23.03 -6.87 11.43
C GLU A 30 -22.76 -5.47 12.02
N VAL A 31 -22.38 -5.38 13.30
CA VAL A 31 -21.99 -4.13 13.96
C VAL A 31 -20.62 -3.66 13.43
N ILE A 32 -19.73 -4.62 13.17
CA ILE A 32 -18.46 -4.41 12.51
C ILE A 32 -18.50 -5.12 11.15
N GLN A 33 -18.09 -4.42 10.11
CA GLN A 33 -18.05 -4.94 8.73
C GLN A 33 -16.60 -5.09 8.27
N ILE A 34 -16.26 -6.24 7.69
CA ILE A 34 -15.03 -6.42 6.93
C ILE A 34 -15.28 -5.87 5.53
N ARG A 35 -14.59 -4.77 5.17
CA ARG A 35 -14.77 -4.06 3.89
C ARG A 35 -13.84 -4.59 2.80
N SER A 36 -12.63 -4.97 3.15
CA SER A 36 -11.65 -5.50 2.21
C SER A 36 -10.72 -6.49 2.90
N VAL A 37 -10.23 -7.47 2.14
CA VAL A 37 -9.25 -8.46 2.56
C VAL A 37 -8.19 -8.62 1.48
N ALA A 38 -6.94 -8.46 1.85
CA ALA A 38 -5.78 -8.77 1.03
C ALA A 38 -5.01 -9.92 1.67
N ARG A 39 -4.73 -10.98 0.92
CA ARG A 39 -4.19 -12.22 1.50
C ARG A 39 -3.05 -12.82 0.68
N ASP A 40 -1.94 -13.07 1.37
CA ASP A 40 -0.86 -13.93 0.92
C ASP A 40 -0.92 -15.21 1.78
N SER A 41 -1.61 -16.22 1.24
CA SER A 41 -2.00 -17.43 1.97
C SER A 41 -0.79 -18.15 2.56
N GLY A 42 -0.87 -18.46 3.85
CA GLY A 42 0.22 -19.08 4.61
C GLY A 42 1.31 -18.13 5.09
N ALA A 43 1.26 -16.86 4.72
CA ALA A 43 2.26 -15.85 5.10
C ALA A 43 1.64 -14.67 5.87
N ARG A 44 0.82 -13.87 5.22
CA ARG A 44 0.28 -12.65 5.82
C ARG A 44 -1.05 -12.25 5.20
N THR A 45 -1.97 -11.78 6.03
CA THR A 45 -3.26 -11.23 5.63
C THR A 45 -3.45 -9.84 6.22
N LYS A 46 -4.02 -8.92 5.43
CA LYS A 46 -4.53 -7.64 5.92
C LYS A 46 -6.03 -7.60 5.76
N ILE A 47 -6.74 -7.15 6.79
CA ILE A 47 -8.19 -6.93 6.75
C ILE A 47 -8.51 -5.49 7.10
N ALA A 48 -9.42 -4.88 6.37
CA ALA A 48 -9.92 -3.55 6.66
C ALA A 48 -11.34 -3.64 7.23
N VAL A 49 -11.52 -3.09 8.43
CA VAL A 49 -12.77 -3.17 9.20
C VAL A 49 -13.38 -1.80 9.44
N LYS A 50 -14.69 -1.71 9.37
CA LYS A 50 -15.47 -0.49 9.59
C LYS A 50 -16.62 -0.76 10.56
N THR A 51 -16.91 0.22 11.39
CA THR A 51 -18.15 0.27 12.17
C THR A 51 -18.82 1.63 12.01
N ASN A 52 -20.14 1.66 12.12
CA ASN A 52 -20.92 2.89 12.17
C ASN A 52 -21.21 3.35 13.61
N ASP A 53 -20.92 2.50 14.62
CA ASP A 53 -21.08 2.85 16.03
C ASP A 53 -19.77 3.44 16.58
N VAL A 54 -19.77 4.76 16.79
CA VAL A 54 -18.61 5.51 17.30
C VAL A 54 -18.11 5.08 18.69
N ARG A 55 -18.90 4.27 19.41
CA ARG A 55 -18.55 3.74 20.74
C ARG A 55 -17.72 2.47 20.68
N ILE A 56 -17.61 1.86 19.48
CA ILE A 56 -16.94 0.60 19.28
C ILE A 56 -15.63 0.85 18.55
N ASP A 57 -14.53 0.35 19.12
CA ASP A 57 -13.27 0.23 18.41
C ASP A 57 -13.26 -1.04 17.55
N PRO A 58 -13.37 -0.95 16.23
CA PRO A 58 -13.46 -2.12 15.38
C PRO A 58 -12.17 -2.95 15.36
N VAL A 59 -11.02 -2.31 15.52
CA VAL A 59 -9.72 -3.00 15.56
C VAL A 59 -9.58 -3.74 16.87
N GLY A 60 -9.82 -3.06 17.99
CA GLY A 60 -9.75 -3.67 19.33
C GLY A 60 -10.70 -4.85 19.50
N ALA A 61 -11.92 -4.78 18.97
CA ALA A 61 -12.89 -5.86 18.98
C ALA A 61 -12.41 -7.10 18.21
N CYS A 62 -11.82 -6.89 17.02
CA CYS A 62 -11.27 -7.98 16.20
C CYS A 62 -9.99 -8.57 16.78
N VAL A 63 -9.14 -7.76 17.40
CA VAL A 63 -7.92 -8.23 18.09
C VAL A 63 -8.29 -9.06 19.31
N GLY A 64 -9.28 -8.61 20.07
CA GLY A 64 -9.70 -9.24 21.31
C GLY A 64 -8.74 -9.03 22.48
N MET A 65 -9.14 -9.48 23.67
CA MET A 65 -8.35 -9.28 24.87
C MET A 65 -6.97 -9.95 24.73
N ARG A 66 -5.90 -9.16 24.82
CA ARG A 66 -4.50 -9.61 24.64
C ARG A 66 -4.25 -10.35 23.31
N GLY A 67 -5.03 -10.03 22.27
CA GLY A 67 -4.89 -10.66 20.96
C GLY A 67 -5.54 -12.04 20.83
N SER A 68 -6.39 -12.45 21.77
CA SER A 68 -6.95 -13.81 21.80
C SER A 68 -7.73 -14.17 20.54
N ARG A 69 -8.57 -13.26 20.02
CA ARG A 69 -9.41 -13.51 18.85
C ARG A 69 -8.57 -13.60 17.56
N VAL A 70 -7.72 -12.60 17.31
CA VAL A 70 -6.85 -12.63 16.14
C VAL A 70 -5.89 -13.81 16.15
N GLN A 71 -5.42 -14.22 17.34
CA GLN A 71 -4.55 -15.39 17.48
C GLN A 71 -5.29 -16.69 17.18
N ALA A 72 -6.57 -16.82 17.58
CA ALA A 72 -7.39 -17.99 17.26
C ALA A 72 -7.55 -18.14 15.73
N VAL A 73 -7.86 -17.04 15.02
CA VAL A 73 -7.95 -17.04 13.55
C VAL A 73 -6.60 -17.36 12.92
N SER A 74 -5.51 -16.73 13.39
CA SER A 74 -4.16 -16.98 12.91
C SER A 74 -3.76 -18.47 13.05
N ASN A 75 -4.04 -19.07 14.18
CA ASN A 75 -3.73 -20.48 14.42
C ASN A 75 -4.50 -21.41 13.47
N GLU A 76 -5.79 -21.14 13.22
CA GLU A 76 -6.59 -21.91 12.26
C GLU A 76 -6.04 -21.79 10.83
N LEU A 77 -5.45 -20.66 10.49
CA LEU A 77 -4.80 -20.41 9.17
C LEU A 77 -3.35 -20.92 9.10
N GLY A 78 -2.89 -21.68 10.08
CA GLY A 78 -1.52 -22.21 10.10
C GLY A 78 -0.46 -21.18 10.51
N SER A 79 -0.79 -20.34 11.50
CA SER A 79 0.07 -19.24 12.00
C SER A 79 0.31 -18.13 10.99
N GLU A 80 -0.63 -17.90 10.08
CA GLU A 80 -0.64 -16.79 9.15
C GLU A 80 -0.76 -15.47 9.92
N ARG A 81 0.09 -14.51 9.59
CA ARG A 81 0.12 -13.22 10.25
C ARG A 81 -1.05 -12.35 9.81
N ILE A 82 -1.79 -11.76 10.75
CA ILE A 82 -2.98 -10.97 10.44
C ILE A 82 -2.79 -9.55 10.93
N ASP A 83 -2.92 -8.58 10.02
CA ASP A 83 -2.96 -7.16 10.31
C ASP A 83 -4.39 -6.65 10.14
N ILE A 84 -4.91 -5.97 11.17
CA ILE A 84 -6.25 -5.40 11.17
C ILE A 84 -6.11 -3.89 11.08
N VAL A 85 -6.76 -3.28 10.09
CA VAL A 85 -6.72 -1.84 9.86
C VAL A 85 -8.12 -1.23 9.85
N VAL A 86 -8.23 0.03 10.25
CA VAL A 86 -9.48 0.78 10.15
C VAL A 86 -9.72 1.14 8.69
N TRP A 87 -10.90 0.79 8.17
CA TRP A 87 -11.35 1.24 6.87
C TRP A 87 -11.64 2.73 6.86
N ASP A 88 -11.23 3.41 5.82
CA ASP A 88 -11.67 4.76 5.49
C ASP A 88 -12.19 4.77 4.04
N ASP A 89 -13.19 5.60 3.77
CA ASP A 89 -13.74 5.74 2.42
C ASP A 89 -12.81 6.58 1.53
N ASP A 90 -11.90 7.36 2.13
CA ASP A 90 -10.81 8.05 1.46
C ASP A 90 -9.64 7.07 1.24
N PRO A 91 -9.30 6.73 -0.02
CA PRO A 91 -8.24 5.78 -0.33
C PRO A 91 -6.87 6.17 0.23
N ALA A 92 -6.56 7.49 0.29
CA ALA A 92 -5.29 7.96 0.84
C ALA A 92 -5.20 7.69 2.35
N LYS A 93 -6.27 7.93 3.09
CA LYS A 93 -6.33 7.62 4.53
C LYS A 93 -6.29 6.12 4.79
N LEU A 94 -7.02 5.34 3.99
CA LEU A 94 -6.98 3.88 4.08
C LEU A 94 -5.56 3.37 3.85
N LEU A 95 -4.83 3.94 2.89
CA LEU A 95 -3.44 3.59 2.63
C LEU A 95 -2.52 3.92 3.80
N ILE A 96 -2.65 5.10 4.41
CA ILE A 96 -1.90 5.48 5.61
C ILE A 96 -2.14 4.47 6.74
N ASN A 97 -3.41 4.12 7.00
CA ASN A 97 -3.76 3.12 8.01
C ASN A 97 -3.15 1.76 7.70
N THR A 98 -3.12 1.38 6.43
CA THR A 98 -2.63 0.07 5.94
C THR A 98 -1.10 -0.05 6.03
N LEU A 99 -0.36 1.05 5.82
CA LEU A 99 1.10 1.10 5.89
C LEU A 99 1.63 1.27 7.32
N SER A 100 0.77 1.64 8.28
CA SER A 100 1.18 1.76 9.69
C SER A 100 1.96 0.51 10.16
N PRO A 101 3.08 0.67 10.92
CA PRO A 101 3.58 1.87 11.56
C PRO A 101 4.54 2.73 10.71
N ALA A 102 4.70 2.46 9.40
CA ALA A 102 5.50 3.32 8.53
C ALA A 102 4.83 4.70 8.39
N GLU A 103 5.58 5.76 8.65
CA GLU A 103 5.09 7.12 8.51
C GLU A 103 5.14 7.55 7.05
N VAL A 104 3.99 7.96 6.53
CA VAL A 104 3.82 8.51 5.18
C VAL A 104 3.95 10.02 5.25
N THR A 105 4.84 10.58 4.43
CA THR A 105 5.09 12.03 4.36
C THR A 105 4.11 12.71 3.40
N SER A 106 3.93 12.14 2.22
CA SER A 106 2.96 12.65 1.24
C SER A 106 2.40 11.56 0.36
N ILE A 107 1.20 11.81 -0.19
CA ILE A 107 0.53 10.94 -1.17
C ILE A 107 0.06 11.84 -2.32
N VAL A 108 0.38 11.44 -3.53
CA VAL A 108 -0.16 12.01 -4.76
C VAL A 108 -1.00 10.95 -5.44
N MET A 109 -2.26 11.25 -5.72
CA MET A 109 -3.19 10.34 -6.38
C MET A 109 -3.39 10.78 -7.82
N ASP A 110 -3.27 9.85 -8.74
CA ASP A 110 -3.63 10.01 -10.15
C ASP A 110 -4.85 9.14 -10.43
N ASP A 111 -6.02 9.77 -10.44
CA ASP A 111 -7.30 9.09 -10.66
C ASP A 111 -7.41 8.51 -12.08
N ASP A 112 -6.75 9.11 -13.06
CA ASP A 112 -6.81 8.67 -14.46
C ASP A 112 -6.05 7.37 -14.68
N SER A 113 -4.92 7.21 -14.03
CA SER A 113 -4.09 6.00 -14.11
C SER A 113 -4.38 4.96 -13.02
N GLY A 114 -5.06 5.35 -11.94
CA GLY A 114 -5.29 4.50 -10.77
C GLY A 114 -4.01 4.25 -9.96
N ILE A 115 -3.05 5.16 -10.02
CA ILE A 115 -1.76 5.08 -9.35
C ILE A 115 -1.72 6.04 -8.15
N MET A 116 -1.17 5.57 -7.03
CA MET A 116 -0.81 6.39 -5.88
C MET A 116 0.70 6.42 -5.72
N GLU A 117 1.28 7.61 -5.82
CA GLU A 117 2.67 7.85 -5.47
C GLU A 117 2.77 8.21 -3.99
N VAL A 118 3.55 7.44 -3.25
CA VAL A 118 3.67 7.55 -1.80
C VAL A 118 5.10 7.85 -1.42
N ILE A 119 5.29 8.95 -0.71
CA ILE A 119 6.59 9.33 -0.17
C ILE A 119 6.62 9.00 1.32
N VAL A 120 7.63 8.25 1.72
CA VAL A 120 7.87 7.90 3.12
C VAL A 120 9.26 8.36 3.54
N LYS A 121 9.48 8.52 4.85
CA LYS A 121 10.83 8.74 5.37
C LYS A 121 11.72 7.57 5.00
N ASP A 122 12.98 7.84 4.65
CA ASP A 122 13.94 6.80 4.22
C ASP A 122 14.09 5.66 5.25
N GLU A 123 14.06 5.99 6.54
CA GLU A 123 14.10 5.02 7.63
C GLU A 123 12.91 4.06 7.64
N ASN A 124 11.76 4.48 7.11
CA ASN A 124 10.52 3.72 7.04
C ASN A 124 10.31 3.02 5.70
N LEU A 125 11.13 3.32 4.68
CA LEU A 125 10.98 2.79 3.33
C LEU A 125 11.01 1.25 3.30
N ALA A 126 12.00 0.65 3.95
CA ALA A 126 12.11 -0.81 4.04
C ALA A 126 10.93 -1.46 4.78
N LEU A 127 10.38 -0.77 5.80
CA LEU A 127 9.22 -1.23 6.56
C LEU A 127 7.94 -1.15 5.72
N ALA A 128 7.76 -0.05 4.98
CA ALA A 128 6.60 0.17 4.12
C ALA A 128 6.57 -0.83 2.96
N ILE A 129 7.70 -1.08 2.31
CA ILE A 129 7.83 -2.09 1.25
C ILE A 129 7.64 -3.50 1.82
N GLY A 130 8.26 -3.80 2.96
CA GLY A 130 8.27 -5.12 3.57
C GLY A 130 9.16 -6.13 2.83
N ARG A 131 9.26 -7.35 3.39
CA ARG A 131 10.05 -8.43 2.80
C ARG A 131 9.51 -8.78 1.40
N ASN A 132 10.35 -8.74 0.37
CA ASN A 132 9.99 -9.02 -1.02
C ASN A 132 8.78 -8.22 -1.54
N GLY A 133 8.58 -7.00 -1.04
CA GLY A 133 7.44 -6.17 -1.44
C GLY A 133 6.08 -6.66 -0.92
N GLN A 134 6.05 -7.60 0.04
CA GLN A 134 4.80 -8.19 0.52
C GLN A 134 3.85 -7.16 1.13
N ASN A 135 4.40 -6.21 1.93
CA ASN A 135 3.56 -5.24 2.62
C ASN A 135 2.88 -4.27 1.65
N ILE A 136 3.65 -3.75 0.67
CA ILE A 136 3.10 -2.83 -0.34
C ILE A 136 2.13 -3.55 -1.30
N ARG A 137 2.42 -4.80 -1.68
CA ARG A 137 1.52 -5.60 -2.52
C ARG A 137 0.17 -5.85 -1.84
N LEU A 138 0.18 -6.21 -0.55
CA LEU A 138 -1.05 -6.39 0.22
C LEU A 138 -1.78 -5.06 0.44
N ALA A 139 -1.06 -3.96 0.61
CA ALA A 139 -1.65 -2.64 0.72
C ALA A 139 -2.35 -2.23 -0.59
N SER A 140 -1.69 -2.43 -1.74
CA SER A 140 -2.26 -2.18 -3.07
C SER A 140 -3.54 -2.99 -3.29
N GLU A 141 -3.52 -4.28 -2.95
CA GLU A 141 -4.69 -5.15 -3.07
C GLU A 141 -5.83 -4.74 -2.12
N LEU A 142 -5.53 -4.28 -0.91
CA LEU A 142 -6.52 -3.87 0.09
C LEU A 142 -7.22 -2.58 -0.30
N VAL A 143 -6.44 -1.59 -0.80
CA VAL A 143 -6.92 -0.26 -1.19
C VAL A 143 -7.54 -0.28 -2.60
N GLY A 144 -7.06 -1.18 -3.47
CA GLY A 144 -7.51 -1.31 -4.87
C GLY A 144 -6.84 -0.32 -5.83
N TRP A 145 -5.65 0.21 -5.45
CA TRP A 145 -4.85 1.13 -6.24
C TRP A 145 -3.45 0.57 -6.46
N GLU A 146 -2.83 0.90 -7.58
CA GLU A 146 -1.41 0.65 -7.78
C GLU A 146 -0.59 1.63 -6.94
N ILE A 147 0.31 1.12 -6.08
CA ILE A 147 1.08 1.93 -5.16
C ILE A 147 2.53 1.96 -5.59
N GLN A 148 3.04 3.15 -5.85
CA GLN A 148 4.46 3.43 -6.09
C GLN A 148 5.01 4.14 -4.85
N ILE A 149 6.03 3.55 -4.22
CA ILE A 149 6.59 4.08 -2.98
C ILE A 149 8.05 4.49 -3.21
N SER A 150 8.41 5.66 -2.66
CA SER A 150 9.76 6.21 -2.71
C SER A 150 10.15 6.84 -1.38
N GLY A 151 11.44 6.94 -1.14
CA GLY A 151 12.00 7.69 -0.01
C GLY A 151 11.96 9.20 -0.24
N GLU A 152 12.07 9.98 0.82
CA GLU A 152 12.15 11.46 0.72
C GLU A 152 13.34 11.89 -0.12
N ASN A 153 14.49 11.22 0.01
CA ASN A 153 15.71 11.56 -0.71
C ASN A 153 15.67 11.11 -2.18
N ASP A 154 14.98 10.03 -2.51
CA ASP A 154 14.79 9.57 -3.90
C ASP A 154 14.05 10.62 -4.74
N ASN A 155 13.14 11.38 -4.13
CA ASN A 155 12.41 12.45 -4.78
C ASN A 155 13.19 13.77 -4.90
N LEU A 156 14.29 13.94 -4.18
CA LEU A 156 15.19 15.07 -4.37
C LEU A 156 15.98 14.94 -5.67
N ASP A 157 16.29 13.70 -6.09
CA ASP A 157 16.96 13.43 -7.37
C ASP A 157 16.05 13.68 -8.58
N VAL A 158 14.73 13.56 -8.44
CA VAL A 158 13.74 13.87 -9.51
C VAL A 158 13.46 15.36 -9.63
N LYS A 159 13.74 16.14 -8.56
CA LYS A 159 13.76 17.61 -8.59
C LYS A 159 15.20 18.16 -8.76
N GLU A 160 16.08 17.40 -9.41
CA GLU A 160 17.32 18.01 -9.92
C GLU A 160 16.91 19.20 -10.78
N SER A 161 17.37 20.40 -10.40
CA SER A 161 17.19 21.55 -11.26
C SER A 161 17.74 21.19 -12.65
N PRO A 162 17.16 21.67 -13.76
CA PRO A 162 17.66 21.38 -15.09
C PRO A 162 19.18 21.59 -15.24
N GLU A 163 19.73 22.46 -14.41
CA GLU A 163 21.16 22.77 -14.28
C GLU A 163 21.96 21.58 -13.76
N ASN A 164 21.54 21.01 -12.63
CA ASN A 164 22.22 19.87 -12.02
C ASN A 164 22.12 18.61 -12.88
N ALA A 165 21.00 18.42 -13.57
CA ALA A 165 20.83 17.33 -14.52
C ALA A 165 21.78 17.47 -15.72
N LEU A 166 21.97 18.67 -16.27
CA LEU A 166 22.91 18.92 -17.34
C LEU A 166 24.38 18.66 -16.93
N ILE A 167 24.76 19.09 -15.72
CA ILE A 167 26.11 18.84 -15.17
C ILE A 167 26.34 17.33 -14.98
N LYS A 168 25.38 16.61 -14.40
CA LYS A 168 25.50 15.18 -14.07
C LYS A 168 25.52 14.25 -15.29
N TYR A 169 24.62 14.50 -16.26
CA TYR A 169 24.44 13.60 -17.42
C TYR A 169 25.27 13.98 -18.64
N ILE A 170 25.63 15.26 -18.80
CA ILE A 170 26.38 15.76 -19.98
C ILE A 170 27.79 16.14 -19.58
N GLY A 171 28.08 16.33 -18.28
CA GLY A 171 29.42 16.69 -17.82
C GLY A 171 29.86 18.12 -18.19
N VAL A 172 28.90 19.04 -18.29
CA VAL A 172 29.17 20.46 -18.55
C VAL A 172 29.44 21.22 -17.25
N ASP A 173 30.23 22.29 -17.34
CA ASP A 173 30.48 23.19 -16.22
C ASP A 173 29.22 23.99 -15.88
N GLN A 174 29.10 24.44 -14.61
CA GLN A 174 27.95 25.17 -14.12
C GLN A 174 27.61 26.42 -14.93
N GLU A 175 28.65 27.16 -15.34
CA GLU A 175 28.52 28.37 -16.16
C GLU A 175 27.94 28.10 -17.57
N LEU A 176 28.21 26.91 -18.11
CA LEU A 176 27.69 26.45 -19.39
C LEU A 176 26.27 25.91 -19.26
N ALA A 177 25.94 25.23 -18.13
CA ALA A 177 24.60 24.76 -17.83
C ALA A 177 23.62 25.94 -17.70
N ASP A 178 24.00 26.99 -16.99
CA ASP A 178 23.18 28.18 -16.80
C ASP A 178 22.90 28.88 -18.15
N LYS A 179 23.94 29.02 -19.02
CA LYS A 179 23.78 29.59 -20.36
C LYS A 179 22.91 28.76 -21.30
N LEU A 180 22.93 27.44 -21.17
CA LEU A 180 22.08 26.54 -21.96
C LEU A 180 20.60 26.67 -21.58
N ILE A 181 20.32 26.84 -20.29
CA ILE A 181 18.94 27.02 -19.77
C ILE A 181 18.40 28.40 -20.13
N GLU A 182 19.21 29.46 -20.02
CA GLU A 182 18.83 30.81 -20.44
C GLU A 182 18.48 30.85 -21.94
N ASN A 183 19.08 29.98 -22.75
CA ASN A 183 18.77 29.85 -24.18
C ASN A 183 17.64 28.85 -24.48
N GLY A 184 16.92 28.36 -23.45
CA GLY A 184 15.74 27.49 -23.61
C GLY A 184 16.06 26.04 -23.99
N LEU A 185 17.30 25.59 -23.80
CA LEU A 185 17.67 24.18 -23.99
C LEU A 185 17.42 23.37 -22.72
N SER A 186 16.57 22.33 -22.80
CA SER A 186 16.33 21.38 -21.74
C SER A 186 16.74 19.98 -22.20
N LEU A 187 16.91 19.03 -21.24
CA LEU A 187 17.23 17.62 -21.51
C LEU A 187 16.26 16.96 -22.49
N ILE A 188 15.03 17.42 -22.56
CA ILE A 188 13.99 16.91 -23.47
C ILE A 188 14.38 17.13 -24.94
N HIS A 189 15.05 18.25 -25.26
CA HIS A 189 15.48 18.57 -26.62
C HIS A 189 16.72 17.79 -27.07
N ILE A 190 17.48 17.20 -26.15
CA ILE A 190 18.71 16.44 -26.44
C ILE A 190 18.42 14.98 -26.76
N SER A 191 17.26 14.45 -26.29
CA SER A 191 16.87 13.05 -26.49
C SER A 191 16.07 12.78 -27.77
N GLU A 192 15.67 13.79 -28.54
CA GLU A 192 15.03 13.57 -29.84
C GLU A 192 16.08 13.22 -30.91
N PRO A 193 16.08 11.99 -31.45
CA PRO A 193 16.91 11.68 -32.60
C PRO A 193 16.39 12.47 -33.80
N THR A 194 17.22 13.36 -34.35
CA THR A 194 16.99 14.02 -35.65
C THR A 194 16.68 12.95 -36.70
N ARG A 195 15.41 12.74 -37.02
CA ARG A 195 14.99 12.02 -38.23
C ARG A 195 15.38 12.87 -39.42
N ARG A 196 16.41 12.44 -40.14
CA ARG A 196 16.59 12.74 -41.55
C ARG A 196 15.90 11.68 -42.39
#